data_a8bafe54a51ebd087dafefbbbf47094a
#
_entry.id   a8bafe54a51ebd087dafefbbbf47094a
#
_cell.length_a   1.000
_cell.length_b   1.000
_cell.length_c   1.000
_cell.angle_alpha   90.00
_cell.angle_beta   90.00
_cell.angle_gamma   90.00
#
_symmetry.space_group_name_H-M   'P 1'
#
loop_
_entity.id
_entity.type
_entity.pdbx_description
1 polymer ?
#
loop_
_entity_poly.entity_id
_entity_poly.type
_entity_poly.pdbx_seq_one_letter_code
_entity_poly.pdbx_strand_id
1 'polypeptide(L)'
;MAEDFVSVSHLTKRFGDLTVLSDISFSVRKGEFLCVVGPTGCGKTTFLSCLTGAYGVDSGSILLDGEKVDLKKRNIAYIMQEYSTLPWLTVRQNVAFGLTIKKRPRKEAREKVEEVMEKVGLTAFADMYPRQLSASMLQRVSIARAFAVEPELLLMDEPYGQLDIDLRFKLEDELLRLWKASGTTVIFITHNIEEAVYLSQRILILTNKPTSIKDEIPVNLPHPRDVAAADFVALRNRVTEEIRWW
;
A
#
# COMPACT_ATOMS: atom_id res chain seq x y z
N MET A 1 -0.52 -25.54 -2.25
CA MET A 1 -1.37 -24.38 -1.90
C MET A 1 -0.42 -23.23 -1.66
N ALA A 2 -0.64 -22.03 -2.21
CA ALA A 2 0.20 -20.88 -1.88
C ALA A 2 0.01 -20.58 -0.38
N GLU A 3 1.11 -20.46 0.36
CA GLU A 3 1.06 -20.15 1.79
C GLU A 3 0.58 -18.72 2.01
N ASP A 4 -0.31 -18.54 3.00
CA ASP A 4 -0.78 -17.23 3.45
C ASP A 4 0.38 -16.49 4.10
N PHE A 5 0.76 -15.35 3.52
CA PHE A 5 1.85 -14.51 4.03
C PHE A 5 1.36 -13.57 5.13
N VAL A 6 0.19 -12.95 4.94
CA VAL A 6 -0.50 -12.18 5.98
C VAL A 6 -1.75 -12.97 6.37
N SER A 7 -1.94 -13.23 7.63
CA SER A 7 -3.16 -13.84 8.17
C SER A 7 -3.74 -12.96 9.26
N VAL A 8 -4.97 -12.52 9.07
CA VAL A 8 -5.75 -11.74 10.04
C VAL A 8 -6.94 -12.58 10.47
N SER A 9 -7.09 -12.81 11.76
CA SER A 9 -8.14 -13.66 12.31
C SER A 9 -8.89 -12.94 13.42
N HIS A 10 -10.20 -12.74 13.23
CA HIS A 10 -11.14 -12.18 14.21
C HIS A 10 -10.68 -10.83 14.80
N LEU A 11 -10.02 -10.00 13.96
CA LEU A 11 -9.45 -8.73 14.37
C LEU A 11 -10.55 -7.76 14.84
N THR A 12 -10.46 -7.32 16.08
CA THR A 12 -11.32 -6.26 16.64
C THR A 12 -10.45 -5.16 17.22
N LYS A 13 -10.85 -3.90 16.94
CA LYS A 13 -10.19 -2.70 17.48
C LYS A 13 -11.23 -1.71 18.02
N ARG A 14 -11.01 -1.26 19.24
CA ARG A 14 -11.85 -0.28 19.94
C ARG A 14 -11.03 0.93 20.40
N PHE A 15 -11.71 2.06 20.52
CA PHE A 15 -11.19 3.27 21.16
C PHE A 15 -12.25 3.74 22.17
N GLY A 16 -12.04 3.45 23.44
CA GLY A 16 -13.07 3.58 24.47
C GLY A 16 -14.29 2.73 24.10
N ASP A 17 -15.46 3.34 24.07
CA ASP A 17 -16.72 2.66 23.73
C ASP A 17 -16.95 2.48 22.23
N LEU A 18 -16.13 3.13 21.39
CA LEU A 18 -16.28 3.06 19.94
C LEU A 18 -15.57 1.82 19.39
N THR A 19 -16.33 0.86 18.87
CA THR A 19 -15.80 -0.22 18.06
C THR A 19 -15.56 0.27 16.63
N VAL A 20 -14.27 0.32 16.21
CA VAL A 20 -13.89 0.76 14.86
C VAL A 20 -13.82 -0.42 13.92
N LEU A 21 -13.08 -1.48 14.29
CA LEU A 21 -12.98 -2.72 13.52
C LEU A 21 -13.66 -3.84 14.31
N SER A 22 -14.46 -4.66 13.65
CA SER A 22 -15.22 -5.73 14.26
C SER A 22 -15.10 -7.02 13.46
N ASP A 23 -14.47 -8.03 14.06
CA ASP A 23 -14.37 -9.40 13.54
C ASP A 23 -13.85 -9.49 12.09
N ILE A 24 -12.76 -8.79 11.79
CA ILE A 24 -12.13 -8.82 10.46
C ILE A 24 -11.26 -10.06 10.35
N SER A 25 -11.51 -10.90 9.34
CA SER A 25 -10.73 -12.10 9.04
C SER A 25 -10.49 -12.22 7.55
N PHE A 26 -9.22 -12.29 7.13
CA PHE A 26 -8.79 -12.52 5.75
C PHE A 26 -7.32 -12.95 5.72
N SER A 27 -6.87 -13.42 4.57
CA SER A 27 -5.45 -13.70 4.34
C SER A 27 -4.95 -13.03 3.06
N VAL A 28 -3.62 -12.84 2.95
CA VAL A 28 -2.96 -12.33 1.74
C VAL A 28 -1.82 -13.27 1.40
N ARG A 29 -1.77 -13.72 0.15
CA ARG A 29 -0.72 -14.59 -0.35
C ARG A 29 0.58 -13.81 -0.57
N LYS A 30 1.70 -14.49 -0.46
CA LYS A 30 3.02 -13.88 -0.75
C LYS A 30 3.04 -13.35 -2.20
N GLY A 31 3.47 -12.09 -2.36
CA GLY A 31 3.53 -11.40 -3.65
C GLY A 31 2.18 -10.95 -4.19
N GLU A 32 1.08 -11.12 -3.46
CA GLU A 32 -0.24 -10.64 -3.86
C GLU A 32 -0.35 -9.13 -3.78
N PHE A 33 -1.09 -8.54 -4.72
CA PHE A 33 -1.54 -7.16 -4.65
C PHE A 33 -3.02 -7.14 -4.25
N LEU A 34 -3.29 -6.88 -2.97
CA LEU A 34 -4.63 -6.75 -2.41
C LEU A 34 -5.01 -5.27 -2.32
N CYS A 35 -6.16 -4.89 -2.87
CA CYS A 35 -6.78 -3.60 -2.57
C CYS A 35 -7.84 -3.73 -1.50
N VAL A 36 -7.91 -2.75 -0.61
CA VAL A 36 -8.95 -2.61 0.41
C VAL A 36 -9.71 -1.32 0.14
N VAL A 37 -10.99 -1.44 -0.13
CA VAL A 37 -11.89 -0.32 -0.40
C VAL A 37 -12.97 -0.23 0.67
N GLY A 38 -13.47 0.97 0.89
CA GLY A 38 -14.54 1.21 1.86
C GLY A 38 -14.80 2.70 2.06
N PRO A 39 -15.89 3.06 2.75
CA PRO A 39 -16.29 4.45 2.96
C PRO A 39 -15.20 5.28 3.65
N THR A 40 -15.24 6.59 3.42
CA THR A 40 -14.38 7.51 4.17
C THR A 40 -14.70 7.43 5.66
N GLY A 41 -13.65 7.32 6.47
CA GLY A 41 -13.80 7.23 7.93
C GLY A 41 -14.22 5.86 8.47
N CYS A 42 -14.37 4.81 7.64
CA CYS A 42 -14.71 3.47 8.13
C CYS A 42 -13.60 2.82 8.99
N GLY A 43 -12.36 3.28 8.96
CA GLY A 43 -11.28 2.73 9.80
C GLY A 43 -10.13 2.10 9.01
N LYS A 44 -10.00 2.38 7.71
CA LYS A 44 -8.93 1.84 6.84
C LYS A 44 -7.53 2.12 7.39
N THR A 45 -7.25 3.37 7.78
CA THR A 45 -5.97 3.74 8.42
C THR A 45 -5.77 3.05 9.77
N THR A 46 -6.84 2.88 10.57
CA THR A 46 -6.80 2.10 11.82
C THR A 46 -6.41 0.66 11.54
N PHE A 47 -6.98 0.08 10.49
CA PHE A 47 -6.65 -1.28 10.05
C PHE A 47 -5.16 -1.42 9.68
N LEU A 48 -4.59 -0.51 8.87
CA LEU A 48 -3.15 -0.51 8.57
C LEU A 48 -2.30 -0.30 9.82
N SER A 49 -2.74 0.55 10.74
CA SER A 49 -2.03 0.78 12.01
C SER A 49 -2.01 -0.46 12.90
N CYS A 50 -3.05 -1.30 12.84
CA CYS A 50 -3.05 -2.61 13.50
C CYS A 50 -2.09 -3.60 12.79
N LEU A 51 -2.05 -3.60 11.45
CA LEU A 51 -1.12 -4.44 10.67
C LEU A 51 0.34 -4.10 10.94
N THR A 52 0.67 -2.84 11.18
CA THR A 52 2.03 -2.42 11.55
C THR A 52 2.34 -2.62 13.03
N GLY A 53 1.35 -2.98 13.85
CA GLY A 53 1.52 -3.03 15.30
C GLY A 53 1.62 -1.66 15.98
N ALA A 54 1.39 -0.55 15.25
CA ALA A 54 1.32 0.80 15.83
C ALA A 54 0.13 0.93 16.78
N TYR A 55 -0.98 0.23 16.47
CA TYR A 55 -2.08 0.03 17.40
C TYR A 55 -2.15 -1.43 17.80
N GLY A 56 -2.21 -1.68 19.12
CA GLY A 56 -2.55 -3.01 19.63
C GLY A 56 -3.98 -3.40 19.26
N VAL A 57 -4.22 -4.67 19.04
CA VAL A 57 -5.56 -5.23 18.80
C VAL A 57 -6.24 -5.55 20.12
N ASP A 58 -7.57 -5.40 20.19
CA ASP A 58 -8.34 -5.71 21.42
C ASP A 58 -8.75 -7.20 21.46
N SER A 59 -8.97 -7.81 20.28
CA SER A 59 -9.10 -9.26 20.12
C SER A 59 -8.68 -9.71 18.73
N GLY A 60 -8.49 -11.03 18.56
CA GLY A 60 -8.00 -11.62 17.33
C GLY A 60 -6.48 -11.61 17.21
N SER A 61 -5.97 -11.89 16.02
CA SER A 61 -4.54 -11.96 15.75
C SER A 61 -4.18 -11.52 14.36
N ILE A 62 -2.94 -11.02 14.22
CA ILE A 62 -2.30 -10.70 12.95
C ILE A 62 -0.98 -11.44 12.90
N LEU A 63 -0.79 -12.26 11.87
CA LEU A 63 0.41 -13.02 11.64
C LEU A 63 1.03 -12.66 10.30
N LEU A 64 2.35 -12.58 10.24
CA LEU A 64 3.15 -12.48 9.04
C LEU A 64 3.99 -13.76 8.93
N ASP A 65 3.75 -14.53 7.87
CA ASP A 65 4.46 -15.80 7.66
C ASP A 65 4.37 -16.74 8.90
N GLY A 66 3.15 -16.81 9.47
CA GLY A 66 2.84 -17.61 10.66
C GLY A 66 3.32 -17.03 12.00
N GLU A 67 4.06 -15.92 12.01
CA GLU A 67 4.59 -15.30 13.24
C GLU A 67 3.88 -13.98 13.55
N LYS A 68 3.84 -13.58 14.81
CA LYS A 68 3.37 -12.24 15.21
C LYS A 68 4.23 -11.15 14.57
N VAL A 69 3.58 -10.07 14.16
CA VAL A 69 4.26 -8.91 13.54
C VAL A 69 5.31 -8.34 14.49
N ASP A 70 6.56 -8.34 14.05
CA ASP A 70 7.68 -7.70 14.72
C ASP A 70 8.45 -6.82 13.72
N LEU A 71 8.25 -5.51 13.78
CA LEU A 71 8.87 -4.53 12.88
C LEU A 71 10.40 -4.52 12.95
N LYS A 72 11.01 -5.06 14.01
CA LYS A 72 12.48 -5.17 14.11
C LYS A 72 13.03 -6.33 13.27
N LYS A 73 12.23 -7.36 13.07
CA LYS A 73 12.61 -8.58 12.34
C LYS A 73 12.10 -8.58 10.91
N ARG A 74 10.99 -7.92 10.63
CA ARG A 74 10.31 -7.92 9.33
C ARG A 74 10.58 -6.62 8.55
N ASN A 75 10.60 -6.75 7.24
CA ASN A 75 10.84 -5.64 6.34
C ASN A 75 9.52 -5.10 5.78
N ILE A 76 8.85 -4.28 6.60
CA ILE A 76 7.57 -3.65 6.25
C ILE A 76 7.82 -2.19 5.86
N ALA A 77 7.29 -1.76 4.72
CA ALA A 77 7.27 -0.36 4.33
C ALA A 77 5.83 0.18 4.37
N TYR A 78 5.68 1.45 4.73
CA TYR A 78 4.39 2.13 4.79
C TYR A 78 4.46 3.46 4.06
N ILE A 79 3.58 3.63 3.06
CA ILE A 79 3.36 4.89 2.35
C ILE A 79 2.05 5.48 2.87
N MET A 80 2.18 6.63 3.51
CA MET A 80 1.05 7.36 4.10
C MET A 80 0.31 8.18 3.05
N GLN A 81 -0.91 8.60 3.36
CA GLN A 81 -1.72 9.49 2.53
C GLN A 81 -1.03 10.84 2.26
N GLU A 82 -0.35 11.39 3.28
CA GLU A 82 0.47 12.58 3.11
C GLU A 82 1.90 12.21 2.69
N TYR A 83 2.53 13.09 1.88
CA TYR A 83 3.93 12.90 1.48
C TYR A 83 4.84 12.94 2.71
N SER A 84 5.27 11.79 3.16
CA SER A 84 6.11 11.64 4.36
C SER A 84 7.60 11.90 4.08
N THR A 85 7.92 12.76 3.11
CA THR A 85 9.31 13.14 2.80
C THR A 85 9.91 13.98 3.93
N LEU A 86 11.20 13.75 4.22
CA LEU A 86 11.94 14.49 5.22
C LEU A 86 12.45 15.79 4.58
N PRO A 87 11.94 16.99 4.97
CA PRO A 87 12.17 18.24 4.24
C PRO A 87 13.61 18.74 4.29
N TRP A 88 14.40 18.29 5.25
CA TRP A 88 15.83 18.63 5.44
C TRP A 88 16.78 17.67 4.72
N LEU A 89 16.28 16.63 4.06
CA LEU A 89 17.05 15.68 3.28
C LEU A 89 16.79 15.89 1.78
N THR A 90 17.84 15.69 0.97
CA THR A 90 17.68 15.64 -0.49
C THR A 90 16.87 14.42 -0.93
N VAL A 91 16.47 14.34 -2.20
CA VAL A 91 15.79 13.17 -2.78
C VAL A 91 16.61 11.89 -2.52
N ARG A 92 17.88 11.89 -2.87
CA ARG A 92 18.82 10.78 -2.65
C ARG A 92 18.87 10.35 -1.18
N GLN A 93 18.96 11.31 -0.27
CA GLN A 93 19.01 11.05 1.16
C GLN A 93 17.68 10.52 1.70
N ASN A 94 16.55 11.02 1.18
CA ASN A 94 15.23 10.50 1.50
C ASN A 94 15.09 9.03 1.10
N VAL A 95 15.51 8.68 -0.14
CA VAL A 95 15.46 7.29 -0.63
C VAL A 95 16.40 6.39 0.19
N ALA A 96 17.59 6.88 0.55
CA ALA A 96 18.58 6.16 1.36
C ALA A 96 18.18 5.99 2.84
N PHE A 97 17.20 6.74 3.34
CA PHE A 97 16.92 6.88 4.77
C PHE A 97 16.68 5.53 5.47
N GLY A 98 15.82 4.70 4.91
CA GLY A 98 15.52 3.37 5.48
C GLY A 98 16.73 2.43 5.47
N LEU A 99 17.58 2.48 4.45
CA LEU A 99 18.82 1.70 4.36
C LEU A 99 19.84 2.14 5.40
N THR A 100 19.87 3.45 5.70
CA THR A 100 20.73 4.02 6.75
C THR A 100 20.31 3.53 8.14
N ILE A 101 19.00 3.52 8.44
CA ILE A 101 18.48 2.98 9.70
C ILE A 101 18.83 1.50 9.86
N LYS A 102 18.73 0.72 8.75
CA LYS A 102 19.08 -0.71 8.72
C LYS A 102 20.59 -0.98 8.71
N LYS A 103 21.42 0.06 8.77
CA LYS A 103 22.89 -0.03 8.76
C LYS A 103 23.43 -0.87 7.59
N ARG A 104 22.80 -0.80 6.42
CA ARG A 104 23.29 -1.47 5.20
C ARG A 104 24.68 -0.91 4.82
N PRO A 105 25.58 -1.73 4.30
CA PRO A 105 26.88 -1.28 3.80
C PRO A 105 26.75 -0.12 2.83
N ARG A 106 27.58 0.90 2.97
CA ARG A 106 27.46 2.17 2.19
C ARG A 106 27.45 1.95 0.68
N LYS A 107 28.24 1.01 0.20
CA LYS A 107 28.31 0.70 -1.24
C LYS A 107 26.99 0.11 -1.74
N GLU A 108 26.49 -0.93 -1.08
CA GLU A 108 25.20 -1.58 -1.43
C GLU A 108 24.04 -0.59 -1.35
N ALA A 109 23.99 0.22 -0.26
CA ALA A 109 22.95 1.23 -0.11
C ALA A 109 22.96 2.25 -1.25
N ARG A 110 24.17 2.71 -1.68
CA ARG A 110 24.29 3.64 -2.79
C ARG A 110 23.83 3.03 -4.10
N GLU A 111 24.27 1.82 -4.42
CA GLU A 111 23.87 1.10 -5.65
C GLU A 111 22.36 0.91 -5.69
N LYS A 112 21.75 0.51 -4.59
CA LYS A 112 20.30 0.33 -4.49
C LYS A 112 19.51 1.64 -4.63
N VAL A 113 20.00 2.72 -4.04
CA VAL A 113 19.39 4.06 -4.16
C VAL A 113 19.40 4.53 -5.61
N GLU A 114 20.54 4.42 -6.31
CA GLU A 114 20.63 4.80 -7.72
C GLU A 114 19.70 3.95 -8.59
N GLU A 115 19.69 2.63 -8.40
CA GLU A 115 18.80 1.70 -9.11
C GLU A 115 17.33 2.09 -8.99
N VAL A 116 16.87 2.34 -7.74
CA VAL A 116 15.46 2.66 -7.49
C VAL A 116 15.12 4.06 -8.00
N MET A 117 16.01 5.04 -7.83
CA MET A 117 15.80 6.39 -8.35
C MET A 117 15.69 6.42 -9.89
N GLU A 118 16.46 5.61 -10.57
CA GLU A 118 16.36 5.45 -12.03
C GLU A 118 15.00 4.87 -12.43
N LYS A 119 14.55 3.81 -11.75
CA LYS A 119 13.25 3.16 -12.01
C LYS A 119 12.05 4.08 -11.87
N VAL A 120 12.12 5.07 -10.96
CA VAL A 120 11.04 6.06 -10.75
C VAL A 120 11.33 7.41 -11.41
N GLY A 121 12.39 7.51 -12.24
CA GLY A 121 12.71 8.73 -13.00
C GLY A 121 13.16 9.91 -12.14
N LEU A 122 13.83 9.69 -11.00
CA LEU A 122 14.27 10.72 -10.07
C LEU A 122 15.77 11.05 -10.15
N THR A 123 16.55 10.39 -10.99
CA THR A 123 18.02 10.54 -11.05
C THR A 123 18.46 12.01 -11.26
N ALA A 124 17.80 12.74 -12.16
CA ALA A 124 18.10 14.15 -12.43
C ALA A 124 17.77 15.10 -11.25
N PHE A 125 16.99 14.64 -10.28
CA PHE A 125 16.51 15.42 -9.15
C PHE A 125 17.16 14.99 -7.81
N ALA A 126 18.18 14.15 -7.88
CA ALA A 126 18.81 13.48 -6.73
C ALA A 126 19.22 14.42 -5.59
N ASP A 127 19.74 15.59 -5.93
CA ASP A 127 20.28 16.55 -4.97
C ASP A 127 19.29 17.68 -4.63
N MET A 128 18.06 17.63 -5.18
CA MET A 128 16.99 18.58 -4.84
C MET A 128 16.35 18.24 -3.50
N TYR A 129 15.81 19.25 -2.84
CA TYR A 129 15.04 19.11 -1.59
C TYR A 129 13.54 19.00 -1.88
N PRO A 130 12.73 18.38 -0.99
CA PRO A 130 11.29 18.20 -1.16
C PRO A 130 10.53 19.47 -1.55
N ARG A 131 10.89 20.63 -1.00
CA ARG A 131 10.27 21.92 -1.32
C ARG A 131 10.40 22.37 -2.79
N GLN A 132 11.30 21.75 -3.55
CA GLN A 132 11.57 22.06 -4.96
C GLN A 132 10.87 21.10 -5.92
N LEU A 133 10.11 20.13 -5.38
CA LEU A 133 9.49 19.05 -6.13
C LEU A 133 7.99 19.27 -6.30
N SER A 134 7.45 18.76 -7.40
CA SER A 134 5.99 18.65 -7.59
C SER A 134 5.40 17.55 -6.72
N ALA A 135 4.08 17.55 -6.55
CA ALA A 135 3.34 16.52 -5.81
C ALA A 135 3.63 15.10 -6.32
N SER A 136 3.64 14.91 -7.65
CA SER A 136 3.98 13.61 -8.25
C SER A 136 5.41 13.18 -7.98
N MET A 137 6.37 14.12 -7.96
CA MET A 137 7.76 13.81 -7.62
C MET A 137 7.91 13.44 -6.14
N LEU A 138 7.20 14.12 -5.24
CA LEU A 138 7.15 13.77 -3.81
C LEU A 138 6.61 12.36 -3.61
N GLN A 139 5.58 11.98 -4.35
CA GLN A 139 5.04 10.63 -4.32
C GLN A 139 6.05 9.59 -4.83
N ARG A 140 6.76 9.87 -5.93
CA ARG A 140 7.84 9.01 -6.40
C ARG A 140 8.97 8.86 -5.39
N VAL A 141 9.31 9.91 -4.65
CA VAL A 141 10.30 9.82 -3.55
C VAL A 141 9.80 8.87 -2.45
N SER A 142 8.52 8.94 -2.09
CA SER A 142 7.91 8.06 -1.09
C SER A 142 7.92 6.60 -1.55
N ILE A 143 7.58 6.34 -2.81
CA ILE A 143 7.62 5.01 -3.43
C ILE A 143 9.07 4.50 -3.49
N ALA A 144 10.01 5.32 -4.00
CA ALA A 144 11.42 4.95 -4.08
C ALA A 144 12.01 4.59 -2.72
N ARG A 145 11.72 5.39 -1.67
CA ARG A 145 12.16 5.12 -0.30
C ARG A 145 11.60 3.80 0.23
N ALA A 146 10.33 3.49 -0.09
CA ALA A 146 9.71 2.24 0.32
C ALA A 146 10.34 1.02 -0.38
N PHE A 147 10.57 1.08 -1.70
CA PHE A 147 11.18 -0.02 -2.45
C PHE A 147 12.68 -0.17 -2.23
N ALA A 148 13.40 0.90 -1.86
CA ALA A 148 14.83 0.84 -1.57
C ALA A 148 15.17 -0.16 -0.44
N VAL A 149 14.28 -0.31 0.54
CA VAL A 149 14.49 -1.26 1.64
C VAL A 149 14.09 -2.70 1.29
N GLU A 150 13.63 -2.98 0.07
CA GLU A 150 13.19 -4.30 -0.39
C GLU A 150 12.15 -4.92 0.55
N PRO A 151 10.97 -4.30 0.68
CA PRO A 151 10.00 -4.73 1.66
C PRO A 151 9.36 -6.08 1.30
N GLU A 152 9.14 -6.92 2.31
CA GLU A 152 8.33 -8.13 2.18
C GLU A 152 6.83 -7.78 2.08
N LEU A 153 6.44 -6.72 2.82
CA LEU A 153 5.09 -6.16 2.83
C LEU A 153 5.14 -4.64 2.63
N LEU A 154 4.42 -4.16 1.63
CA LEU A 154 4.19 -2.74 1.37
C LEU A 154 2.74 -2.39 1.70
N LEU A 155 2.56 -1.49 2.65
CA LEU A 155 1.27 -0.92 3.02
C LEU A 155 1.15 0.47 2.42
N MET A 156 0.03 0.77 1.77
CA MET A 156 -0.22 2.06 1.12
C MET A 156 -1.60 2.59 1.53
N ASP A 157 -1.64 3.80 2.06
CA ASP A 157 -2.87 4.45 2.52
C ASP A 157 -3.23 5.62 1.61
N GLU A 158 -4.16 5.42 0.68
CA GLU A 158 -4.66 6.41 -0.28
C GLU A 158 -3.54 7.22 -0.98
N PRO A 159 -2.49 6.58 -1.52
CA PRO A 159 -1.26 7.28 -1.92
C PRO A 159 -1.45 8.25 -3.09
N TYR A 160 -2.52 8.11 -3.85
CA TYR A 160 -2.78 8.89 -5.06
C TYR A 160 -3.95 9.87 -4.93
N GLY A 161 -4.55 9.97 -3.74
CA GLY A 161 -5.77 10.78 -3.51
C GLY A 161 -5.63 12.29 -3.78
N GLN A 162 -4.40 12.81 -3.87
CA GLN A 162 -4.14 14.24 -4.12
C GLN A 162 -3.62 14.52 -5.54
N LEU A 163 -3.60 13.51 -6.42
CA LEU A 163 -3.06 13.63 -7.78
C LEU A 163 -4.17 13.76 -8.82
N ASP A 164 -3.88 14.48 -9.90
CA ASP A 164 -4.74 14.48 -11.08
C ASP A 164 -4.74 13.12 -11.81
N ILE A 165 -5.74 12.90 -12.65
CA ILE A 165 -6.01 11.60 -13.28
C ILE A 165 -4.83 11.12 -14.13
N ASP A 166 -4.24 12.00 -14.95
CA ASP A 166 -3.17 11.60 -15.89
C ASP A 166 -1.88 11.22 -15.17
N LEU A 167 -1.55 11.94 -14.08
CA LEU A 167 -0.39 11.64 -13.25
C LEU A 167 -0.60 10.36 -12.45
N ARG A 168 -1.81 10.12 -11.97
CA ARG A 168 -2.17 8.92 -11.22
C ARG A 168 -1.92 7.67 -12.05
N PHE A 169 -2.46 7.55 -13.27
CA PHE A 169 -2.24 6.38 -14.12
C PHE A 169 -0.75 6.10 -14.38
N LYS A 170 0.06 7.13 -14.60
CA LYS A 170 1.50 6.96 -14.79
C LYS A 170 2.18 6.36 -13.54
N LEU A 171 1.78 6.81 -12.35
CA LEU A 171 2.33 6.31 -11.09
C LEU A 171 1.82 4.90 -10.75
N GLU A 172 0.60 4.58 -11.10
CA GLU A 172 0.03 3.24 -10.99
C GLU A 172 0.80 2.24 -11.87
N ASP A 173 1.09 2.60 -13.12
CA ASP A 173 1.93 1.80 -14.01
C ASP A 173 3.36 1.62 -13.48
N GLU A 174 3.95 2.68 -12.92
CA GLU A 174 5.27 2.61 -12.29
C GLU A 174 5.24 1.66 -11.07
N LEU A 175 4.20 1.76 -10.24
CA LEU A 175 4.02 0.87 -9.09
C LEU A 175 3.85 -0.58 -9.52
N LEU A 176 3.04 -0.86 -10.54
CA LEU A 176 2.87 -2.23 -11.07
C LEU A 176 4.19 -2.82 -11.61
N ARG A 177 5.00 -2.00 -12.27
CA ARG A 177 6.34 -2.44 -12.75
C ARG A 177 7.26 -2.79 -11.58
N LEU A 178 7.30 -1.94 -10.54
CA LEU A 178 8.10 -2.18 -9.34
C LEU A 178 7.62 -3.43 -8.58
N TRP A 179 6.30 -3.57 -8.39
CA TRP A 179 5.70 -4.72 -7.74
C TRP A 179 6.03 -6.03 -8.47
N LYS A 180 5.82 -6.10 -9.79
CA LYS A 180 6.15 -7.29 -10.59
C LYS A 180 7.63 -7.66 -10.54
N ALA A 181 8.51 -6.66 -10.49
CA ALA A 181 9.95 -6.88 -10.43
C ALA A 181 10.45 -7.32 -9.06
N SER A 182 9.81 -6.87 -7.98
CA SER A 182 10.25 -7.13 -6.60
C SER A 182 9.60 -8.37 -5.96
N GLY A 183 8.40 -8.76 -6.41
CA GLY A 183 7.60 -9.80 -5.76
C GLY A 183 7.09 -9.41 -4.37
N THR A 184 7.10 -8.12 -4.03
CA THR A 184 6.60 -7.57 -2.75
C THR A 184 5.11 -7.84 -2.59
N THR A 185 4.68 -8.26 -1.40
CA THR A 185 3.25 -8.32 -1.05
C THR A 185 2.74 -6.91 -0.80
N VAL A 186 1.60 -6.54 -1.40
CA VAL A 186 1.04 -5.17 -1.30
C VAL A 186 -0.36 -5.21 -0.71
N ILE A 187 -0.61 -4.37 0.29
CA ILE A 187 -1.95 -4.00 0.76
C ILE A 187 -2.14 -2.53 0.48
N PHE A 188 -3.03 -2.23 -0.45
CA PHE A 188 -3.29 -0.90 -0.97
C PHE A 188 -4.68 -0.43 -0.57
N ILE A 189 -4.76 0.63 0.20
CA ILE A 189 -6.04 1.25 0.58
C ILE A 189 -6.36 2.38 -0.38
N THR A 190 -7.59 2.40 -0.87
CA THR A 190 -8.14 3.50 -1.67
C THR A 190 -9.65 3.61 -1.48
N HIS A 191 -10.19 4.79 -1.74
CA HIS A 191 -11.62 5.01 -1.95
C HIS A 191 -11.98 5.05 -3.45
N ASN A 192 -10.98 5.01 -4.33
CA ASN A 192 -11.16 5.00 -5.77
C ASN A 192 -11.29 3.57 -6.31
N ILE A 193 -12.47 3.23 -6.80
CA ILE A 193 -12.76 1.89 -7.30
C ILE A 193 -11.98 1.57 -8.57
N GLU A 194 -11.73 2.56 -9.42
CA GLU A 194 -10.96 2.38 -10.65
C GLU A 194 -9.51 1.99 -10.34
N GLU A 195 -8.86 2.66 -9.36
CA GLU A 195 -7.54 2.25 -8.85
C GLU A 195 -7.55 0.81 -8.34
N ALA A 196 -8.57 0.45 -7.54
CA ALA A 196 -8.68 -0.89 -6.98
C ALA A 196 -8.78 -1.96 -8.08
N VAL A 197 -9.63 -1.73 -9.09
CA VAL A 197 -9.77 -2.64 -10.24
C VAL A 197 -8.54 -2.60 -11.13
N TYR A 198 -7.85 -1.47 -11.26
CA TYR A 198 -6.68 -1.32 -12.13
C TYR A 198 -5.46 -2.05 -11.56
N LEU A 199 -5.21 -1.94 -10.25
CA LEU A 199 -3.98 -2.38 -9.60
C LEU A 199 -4.06 -3.83 -9.09
N SER A 200 -5.18 -4.23 -8.48
CA SER A 200 -5.20 -5.41 -7.60
C SER A 200 -5.43 -6.72 -8.31
N GLN A 201 -5.09 -7.81 -7.64
CA GLN A 201 -5.51 -9.18 -7.98
C GLN A 201 -6.77 -9.58 -7.21
N ARG A 202 -7.10 -8.84 -6.13
CA ARG A 202 -8.27 -9.05 -5.29
C ARG A 202 -8.63 -7.76 -4.57
N ILE A 203 -9.94 -7.53 -4.39
CA ILE A 203 -10.49 -6.37 -3.72
C ILE A 203 -11.25 -6.82 -2.48
N LEU A 204 -10.91 -6.26 -1.33
CA LEU A 204 -11.62 -6.45 -0.07
C LEU A 204 -12.52 -5.23 0.17
N ILE A 205 -13.81 -5.44 0.33
CA ILE A 205 -14.79 -4.38 0.54
C ILE A 205 -15.15 -4.31 2.02
N LEU A 206 -14.94 -3.14 2.63
CA LEU A 206 -15.24 -2.88 4.04
C LEU A 206 -16.58 -2.19 4.20
N THR A 207 -17.27 -2.47 5.32
CA THR A 207 -18.49 -1.77 5.74
C THR A 207 -18.20 -0.43 6.41
N ASN A 208 -19.26 0.31 6.79
CA ASN A 208 -19.18 1.38 7.79
C ASN A 208 -18.88 0.82 9.19
N LYS A 209 -18.53 1.73 10.13
CA LYS A 209 -18.31 1.36 11.54
C LYS A 209 -19.60 0.83 12.20
N PRO A 210 -19.50 -0.23 12.98
CA PRO A 210 -18.34 -1.11 13.22
C PRO A 210 -17.92 -1.83 11.95
N THR A 211 -16.67 -1.61 11.52
CA THR A 211 -16.17 -2.06 10.21
C THR A 211 -15.92 -3.55 10.20
N SER A 212 -16.54 -4.23 9.26
CA SER A 212 -16.31 -5.64 8.93
C SER A 212 -16.02 -5.79 7.43
N ILE A 213 -15.69 -6.99 7.00
CA ILE A 213 -15.60 -7.31 5.57
C ILE A 213 -17.01 -7.55 5.06
N LYS A 214 -17.38 -6.84 3.98
CA LYS A 214 -18.65 -7.02 3.29
C LYS A 214 -18.55 -8.08 2.20
N ASP A 215 -17.52 -7.98 1.36
CA ASP A 215 -17.29 -8.90 0.25
C ASP A 215 -15.81 -8.94 -0.12
N GLU A 216 -15.44 -9.99 -0.86
CA GLU A 216 -14.10 -10.22 -1.38
C GLU A 216 -14.21 -10.59 -2.87
N ILE A 217 -13.70 -9.73 -3.74
CA ILE A 217 -13.87 -9.85 -5.19
C ILE A 217 -12.52 -10.16 -5.85
N PRO A 218 -12.36 -11.33 -6.51
CA PRO A 218 -11.18 -11.59 -7.31
C PRO A 218 -11.19 -10.75 -8.60
N VAL A 219 -10.01 -10.22 -8.96
CA VAL A 219 -9.79 -9.45 -10.19
C VAL A 219 -9.01 -10.31 -11.18
N ASN A 220 -9.73 -11.05 -12.02
CA ASN A 220 -9.14 -11.98 -12.99
C ASN A 220 -8.79 -11.31 -14.33
N LEU A 221 -8.46 -10.02 -14.31
CA LEU A 221 -8.05 -9.26 -15.48
C LEU A 221 -6.53 -9.24 -15.59
N PRO A 222 -5.93 -9.60 -16.73
CA PRO A 222 -4.47 -9.53 -16.91
C PRO A 222 -3.99 -8.09 -16.98
N HIS A 223 -2.74 -7.84 -16.56
CA HIS A 223 -2.08 -6.55 -16.80
C HIS A 223 -1.28 -6.57 -18.11
N PRO A 224 -1.20 -5.44 -18.87
CA PRO A 224 -1.84 -4.15 -18.57
C PRO A 224 -3.36 -4.20 -18.77
N ARG A 225 -4.10 -3.42 -17.99
CA ARG A 225 -5.57 -3.32 -18.05
C ARG A 225 -5.99 -2.10 -18.84
N ASP A 226 -6.96 -2.28 -19.74
CA ASP A 226 -7.62 -1.18 -20.43
C ASP A 226 -8.87 -0.77 -19.65
N VAL A 227 -8.88 0.44 -19.11
CA VAL A 227 -10.00 0.96 -18.31
C VAL A 227 -11.29 1.15 -19.11
N ALA A 228 -11.19 1.18 -20.45
CA ALA A 228 -12.34 1.26 -21.35
C ALA A 228 -12.87 -0.12 -21.78
N ALA A 229 -12.15 -1.19 -21.48
CA ALA A 229 -12.56 -2.55 -21.84
C ALA A 229 -13.86 -2.96 -21.12
N ALA A 230 -14.73 -3.68 -21.79
CA ALA A 230 -16.07 -4.04 -21.28
C ALA A 230 -16.01 -4.84 -19.98
N ASP A 231 -15.06 -5.76 -19.85
CA ASP A 231 -14.83 -6.59 -18.66
C ASP A 231 -14.31 -5.75 -17.46
N PHE A 232 -13.43 -4.77 -17.72
CA PHE A 232 -13.00 -3.82 -16.70
C PHE A 232 -14.17 -2.97 -16.19
N VAL A 233 -14.96 -2.40 -17.12
CA VAL A 233 -16.12 -1.57 -16.79
C VAL A 233 -17.18 -2.38 -16.02
N ALA A 234 -17.43 -3.62 -16.42
CA ALA A 234 -18.36 -4.51 -15.73
C ALA A 234 -17.91 -4.80 -14.29
N LEU A 235 -16.63 -5.09 -14.08
CA LEU A 235 -16.08 -5.35 -12.74
C LEU A 235 -16.10 -4.08 -11.87
N ARG A 236 -15.71 -2.93 -12.43
CA ARG A 236 -15.79 -1.63 -11.74
C ARG A 236 -17.21 -1.31 -11.28
N ASN A 237 -18.19 -1.53 -12.16
CA ASN A 237 -19.60 -1.30 -11.83
C ASN A 237 -20.08 -2.24 -10.72
N ARG A 238 -19.72 -3.53 -10.77
CA ARG A 238 -20.02 -4.51 -9.70
C ARG A 238 -19.45 -4.02 -8.35
N VAL A 239 -18.18 -3.64 -8.29
CA VAL A 239 -17.57 -3.13 -7.05
C VAL A 239 -18.26 -1.83 -6.58
N THR A 240 -18.66 -0.96 -7.54
CA THR A 240 -19.38 0.28 -7.23
C THR A 240 -20.75 -0.02 -6.58
N GLU A 241 -21.48 -0.99 -7.09
CA GLU A 241 -22.79 -1.41 -6.55
C GLU A 241 -22.65 -1.94 -5.13
N GLU A 242 -21.60 -2.72 -4.85
CA GLU A 242 -21.32 -3.23 -3.51
C GLU A 242 -20.98 -2.10 -2.50
N ILE A 243 -20.45 -0.98 -2.94
CA ILE A 243 -20.11 0.16 -2.08
C ILE A 243 -21.28 1.14 -1.91
N ARG A 244 -22.25 1.20 -2.82
CA ARG A 244 -23.37 2.17 -2.82
C ARG A 244 -24.34 2.08 -1.65
N TRP A 245 -24.20 1.15 -0.72
CA TRP A 245 -25.14 0.89 0.36
C TRP A 245 -24.81 1.60 1.69
N TRP A 246 -23.98 2.63 1.65
CA TRP A 246 -23.71 3.52 2.79
C TRP A 246 -24.10 4.97 2.60
#